data_84dc3d67f670fcc8257c20dea8cdf616
#
_entry.id   84dc3d67f670fcc8257c20dea8cdf616
#
_cell.length_a   1.000
_cell.length_b   1.000
_cell.length_c   1.000
_cell.angle_alpha   90.00
_cell.angle_beta   90.00
_cell.angle_gamma   90.00
#
_symmetry.space_group_name_H-M   'P 1'
#
loop_
_entity.id
_entity.type
_entity.pdbx_description
1 polymer ?
#
loop_
_entity_poly.entity_id
_entity_poly.type
_entity_poly.pdbx_seq_one_letter_code
_entity_poly.pdbx_strand_id
1 'polypeptide(L)'
;MNRLLTMLLLALFLGPATVQAQDWAQMSFFKAQNDSVRAVSDQVKVVFMGNSITQGWLSMRPEFFQEQGFVNRGIGGQTTPQMLLRFRQDVIDLNPKIVVILAGINDIAENTGPISLAEIAANIESMVQLALANGVVPVLCSVLPANSFPWRQRIDPTEKVVELNGMLQQMAKTYELAYVDYYSAMVDAQKGLRSDWGYDPVHPNEAGYAVMEPLLLSVLTNLP
;
A
#
# COMPACT_ATOMS: atom_id res chain seq x y z
N MET A 1 -56.27 19.02 51.36
CA MET A 1 -54.93 18.41 51.43
C MET A 1 -54.45 18.25 49.99
N ASN A 2 -53.78 19.29 49.49
CA ASN A 2 -53.31 19.30 48.07
C ASN A 2 -51.85 18.87 48.10
N ARG A 3 -51.56 17.75 47.43
CA ARG A 3 -50.16 17.33 47.15
C ARG A 3 -49.81 17.87 45.76
N LEU A 4 -48.96 18.92 45.72
CA LEU A 4 -48.31 19.36 44.51
C LEU A 4 -47.25 18.32 44.12
N LEU A 5 -47.45 17.73 42.93
CA LEU A 5 -46.47 16.85 42.27
C LEU A 5 -45.49 17.73 41.50
N THR A 6 -44.29 17.93 42.01
CA THR A 6 -43.24 18.66 41.30
C THR A 6 -42.56 17.70 40.32
N MET A 7 -42.88 17.83 39.01
CA MET A 7 -42.18 17.16 37.94
C MET A 7 -40.82 17.87 37.69
N LEU A 8 -39.75 17.21 38.04
CA LEU A 8 -38.38 17.64 37.70
C LEU A 8 -38.12 17.25 36.25
N LEU A 9 -38.16 18.22 35.32
CA LEU A 9 -37.71 18.05 33.95
C LEU A 9 -36.19 18.04 33.92
N LEU A 10 -35.58 16.85 33.80
CA LEU A 10 -34.18 16.69 33.54
C LEU A 10 -33.95 16.96 32.05
N ALA A 11 -33.56 18.19 31.69
CA ALA A 11 -33.09 18.53 30.35
C ALA A 11 -31.71 17.93 30.14
N LEU A 12 -31.61 16.79 29.46
CA LEU A 12 -30.36 16.26 28.93
C LEU A 12 -29.84 17.24 27.85
N PHE A 13 -28.89 18.09 28.21
CA PHE A 13 -28.08 18.82 27.25
C PHE A 13 -27.18 17.82 26.53
N LEU A 14 -27.65 17.24 25.45
CA LEU A 14 -26.80 16.63 24.44
C LEU A 14 -26.14 17.79 23.67
N GLY A 15 -24.99 18.24 24.17
CA GLY A 15 -24.12 19.12 23.38
C GLY A 15 -23.81 18.43 22.04
N PRO A 16 -23.59 19.18 20.95
CA PRO A 16 -23.22 18.58 19.68
C PRO A 16 -21.92 17.80 19.89
N ALA A 17 -22.00 16.47 19.85
CA ALA A 17 -20.82 15.64 19.72
C ALA A 17 -20.20 16.00 18.37
N THR A 18 -19.12 16.76 18.36
CA THR A 18 -18.33 16.98 17.16
C THR A 18 -17.71 15.65 16.81
N VAL A 19 -18.36 14.91 15.93
CA VAL A 19 -17.76 13.74 15.28
C VAL A 19 -16.66 14.29 14.38
N GLN A 20 -15.43 14.28 14.90
CA GLN A 20 -14.29 14.59 14.06
C GLN A 20 -14.15 13.45 13.05
N ALA A 21 -14.28 13.76 11.76
CA ALA A 21 -14.10 12.77 10.71
C ALA A 21 -12.70 12.17 10.85
N GLN A 22 -12.64 10.84 11.01
CA GLN A 22 -11.36 10.15 11.10
C GLN A 22 -10.68 10.20 9.72
N ASP A 23 -9.40 10.58 9.68
CA ASP A 23 -8.56 10.50 8.47
C ASP A 23 -8.21 9.03 8.20
N TRP A 24 -9.20 8.24 7.78
CA TRP A 24 -9.11 6.80 7.62
C TRP A 24 -8.03 6.36 6.63
N ALA A 25 -7.84 7.12 5.56
CA ALA A 25 -6.82 6.86 4.56
C ALA A 25 -5.47 7.54 4.87
N GLN A 26 -5.37 8.24 6.02
CA GLN A 26 -4.17 8.99 6.41
C GLN A 26 -3.74 10.00 5.32
N MET A 27 -4.71 10.73 4.78
CA MET A 27 -4.51 11.74 3.74
C MET A 27 -3.53 12.84 4.17
N SER A 28 -3.46 13.12 5.47
CA SER A 28 -2.55 14.13 6.02
C SER A 28 -1.10 13.66 6.13
N PHE A 29 -0.84 12.34 6.08
CA PHE A 29 0.46 11.74 6.42
C PHE A 29 1.63 12.29 5.58
N PHE A 30 1.47 12.35 4.27
CA PHE A 30 2.51 12.85 3.36
C PHE A 30 2.31 14.30 2.89
N LYS A 31 1.31 15.02 3.44
CA LYS A 31 0.97 16.35 2.93
C LYS A 31 2.17 17.31 2.86
N ALA A 32 2.92 17.46 3.95
CA ALA A 32 4.09 18.34 3.98
C ALA A 32 5.22 17.87 3.05
N GLN A 33 5.46 16.55 2.98
CA GLN A 33 6.47 15.98 2.08
C GLN A 33 6.04 16.15 0.60
N ASN A 34 4.74 16.01 0.30
CA ASN A 34 4.22 16.25 -1.05
C ASN A 34 4.41 17.71 -1.46
N ASP A 35 4.13 18.67 -0.55
CA ASP A 35 4.36 20.08 -0.79
C ASP A 35 5.86 20.37 -1.06
N SER A 36 6.76 19.75 -0.28
CA SER A 36 8.20 19.88 -0.47
C SER A 36 8.68 19.29 -1.81
N VAL A 37 8.18 18.11 -2.21
CA VAL A 37 8.53 17.48 -3.49
C VAL A 37 8.10 18.36 -4.65
N ARG A 38 6.86 18.87 -4.64
CA ARG A 38 6.36 19.78 -5.68
C ARG A 38 7.12 21.10 -5.77
N ALA A 39 7.67 21.59 -4.67
CA ALA A 39 8.44 22.83 -4.65
C ALA A 39 9.83 22.71 -5.29
N VAL A 40 10.41 21.51 -5.36
CA VAL A 40 11.79 21.30 -5.83
C VAL A 40 11.90 20.54 -7.16
N SER A 41 10.80 19.97 -7.67
CA SER A 41 10.81 19.18 -8.90
C SER A 41 9.52 19.33 -9.69
N ASP A 42 9.63 19.69 -10.95
CA ASP A 42 8.51 19.72 -11.89
C ASP A 42 8.05 18.31 -12.30
N GLN A 43 8.94 17.32 -12.18
CA GLN A 43 8.65 15.92 -12.48
C GLN A 43 9.46 14.97 -11.59
N VAL A 44 8.77 14.10 -10.86
CA VAL A 44 9.38 13.01 -10.08
C VAL A 44 9.70 11.84 -11.02
N LYS A 45 10.84 11.17 -10.81
CA LYS A 45 11.23 10.02 -11.62
C LYS A 45 10.33 8.81 -11.35
N VAL A 46 10.28 8.36 -10.10
CA VAL A 46 9.50 7.20 -9.66
C VAL A 46 8.87 7.45 -8.29
N VAL A 47 7.58 7.15 -8.16
CA VAL A 47 6.88 7.09 -6.87
C VAL A 47 6.59 5.64 -6.51
N PHE A 48 6.85 5.26 -5.27
CA PHE A 48 6.53 3.93 -4.71
C PHE A 48 5.26 4.03 -3.88
N MET A 49 4.15 3.49 -4.36
CA MET A 49 2.90 3.37 -3.64
C MET A 49 2.81 2.00 -2.97
N GLY A 50 2.58 1.98 -1.65
CA GLY A 50 2.51 0.73 -0.92
C GLY A 50 2.19 0.87 0.56
N ASN A 51 2.47 -0.18 1.31
CA ASN A 51 2.20 -0.34 2.74
C ASN A 51 3.48 -0.34 3.60
N SER A 52 3.48 -1.12 4.71
CA SER A 52 4.65 -1.27 5.60
C SER A 52 5.89 -1.81 4.90
N ILE A 53 5.74 -2.68 3.90
CA ILE A 53 6.87 -3.20 3.13
C ILE A 53 7.54 -2.07 2.36
N THR A 54 6.77 -1.21 1.70
CA THR A 54 7.29 -0.03 1.01
C THR A 54 7.86 0.99 2.00
N GLN A 55 7.19 1.27 3.10
CA GLN A 55 7.66 2.18 4.15
C GLN A 55 8.98 1.70 4.77
N GLY A 56 9.05 0.41 5.12
CA GLY A 56 10.22 -0.22 5.72
C GLY A 56 11.43 -0.23 4.80
N TRP A 57 11.21 -0.33 3.49
CA TRP A 57 12.28 -0.26 2.50
C TRP A 57 13.07 1.05 2.59
N LEU A 58 12.39 2.18 2.64
CA LEU A 58 13.06 3.49 2.85
C LEU A 58 13.82 3.55 4.18
N SER A 59 13.29 2.91 5.23
CA SER A 59 13.93 2.94 6.56
C SER A 59 15.19 2.06 6.62
N MET A 60 15.20 0.92 5.93
CA MET A 60 16.30 -0.05 5.95
C MET A 60 17.34 0.19 4.86
N ARG A 61 16.92 0.78 3.73
CA ARG A 61 17.75 1.01 2.55
C ARG A 61 17.56 2.45 2.02
N PRO A 62 17.81 3.49 2.84
CA PRO A 62 17.59 4.87 2.43
C PRO A 62 18.43 5.29 1.21
N GLU A 63 19.63 4.74 1.06
CA GLU A 63 20.53 4.99 -0.08
C GLU A 63 19.88 4.62 -1.42
N PHE A 64 19.13 3.50 -1.49
CA PHE A 64 18.44 3.09 -2.70
C PHE A 64 17.47 4.17 -3.22
N PHE A 65 16.76 4.84 -2.31
CA PHE A 65 15.84 5.93 -2.68
C PHE A 65 16.59 7.23 -3.00
N GLN A 66 17.59 7.58 -2.20
CA GLN A 66 18.34 8.83 -2.35
C GLN A 66 19.18 8.87 -3.63
N GLU A 67 19.93 7.81 -3.93
CA GLU A 67 20.79 7.73 -5.12
C GLU A 67 19.99 7.75 -6.43
N GLN A 68 18.79 7.17 -6.42
CA GLN A 68 17.93 7.11 -7.59
C GLN A 68 16.98 8.31 -7.70
N GLY A 69 16.84 9.12 -6.66
CA GLY A 69 15.86 10.20 -6.60
C GLY A 69 14.41 9.68 -6.58
N PHE A 70 14.18 8.53 -5.94
CA PHE A 70 12.85 7.91 -5.83
C PHE A 70 12.07 8.47 -4.65
N VAL A 71 10.75 8.55 -4.79
CA VAL A 71 9.84 9.04 -3.76
C VAL A 71 9.06 7.87 -3.17
N ASN A 72 9.21 7.66 -1.85
CA ASN A 72 8.49 6.62 -1.12
C ASN A 72 7.16 7.15 -0.58
N ARG A 73 6.07 6.43 -0.83
CA ARG A 73 4.71 6.69 -0.34
C ARG A 73 4.10 5.44 0.29
N GLY A 74 4.93 4.68 1.03
CA GLY A 74 4.49 3.57 1.86
C GLY A 74 3.92 4.04 3.19
N ILE A 75 2.78 3.48 3.61
CA ILE A 75 2.18 3.70 4.94
C ILE A 75 1.84 2.34 5.56
N GLY A 76 2.40 2.06 6.74
CA GLY A 76 2.23 0.80 7.44
C GLY A 76 0.76 0.44 7.69
N GLY A 77 0.42 -0.83 7.51
CA GLY A 77 -0.92 -1.38 7.79
C GLY A 77 -1.98 -1.06 6.73
N GLN A 78 -1.72 -0.19 5.76
CA GLN A 78 -2.72 0.23 4.77
C GLN A 78 -3.13 -0.89 3.83
N THR A 79 -4.42 -0.87 3.49
CA THR A 79 -5.10 -1.71 2.50
C THR A 79 -5.32 -0.97 1.19
N THR A 80 -5.67 -1.69 0.14
CA THR A 80 -5.86 -1.11 -1.21
C THR A 80 -6.92 -0.02 -1.28
N PRO A 81 -8.09 -0.09 -0.57
CA PRO A 81 -9.04 1.02 -0.53
C PRO A 81 -8.44 2.32 0.03
N GLN A 82 -7.61 2.22 1.08
CA GLN A 82 -6.94 3.40 1.65
C GLN A 82 -5.90 3.99 0.68
N MET A 83 -5.13 3.14 0.03
CA MET A 83 -4.16 3.56 -0.99
C MET A 83 -4.85 4.25 -2.17
N LEU A 84 -5.97 3.71 -2.65
CA LEU A 84 -6.75 4.30 -3.74
C LEU A 84 -7.24 5.71 -3.40
N LEU A 85 -7.74 5.94 -2.18
CA LEU A 85 -8.19 7.26 -1.73
C LEU A 85 -7.08 8.31 -1.78
N ARG A 86 -5.85 7.97 -1.39
CA ARG A 86 -4.71 8.89 -1.37
C ARG A 86 -3.88 8.88 -2.67
N PHE A 87 -4.23 8.05 -3.64
CA PHE A 87 -3.43 7.86 -4.85
C PHE A 87 -3.25 9.16 -5.65
N ARG A 88 -4.29 9.99 -5.74
CA ARG A 88 -4.18 11.27 -6.44
C ARG A 88 -3.14 12.17 -5.79
N GLN A 89 -3.27 12.47 -4.51
CA GLN A 89 -2.38 13.43 -3.83
C GLN A 89 -0.95 12.92 -3.66
N ASP A 90 -0.78 11.60 -3.46
CA ASP A 90 0.51 10.99 -3.11
C ASP A 90 1.25 10.44 -4.34
N VAL A 91 0.57 10.35 -5.50
CA VAL A 91 1.18 9.89 -6.76
C VAL A 91 0.93 10.90 -7.86
N ILE A 92 -0.31 11.07 -8.30
CA ILE A 92 -0.63 11.82 -9.52
C ILE A 92 -0.19 13.28 -9.41
N ASP A 93 -0.49 13.95 -8.29
CA ASP A 93 -0.17 15.36 -8.07
C ASP A 93 1.34 15.62 -7.87
N LEU A 94 2.16 14.56 -7.77
CA LEU A 94 3.63 14.64 -7.79
C LEU A 94 4.22 14.57 -9.21
N ASN A 95 3.37 14.36 -10.22
CA ASN A 95 3.74 14.29 -11.62
C ASN A 95 4.90 13.29 -11.89
N PRO A 96 4.81 12.00 -11.45
CA PRO A 96 5.88 11.06 -11.69
C PRO A 96 5.87 10.54 -13.13
N LYS A 97 7.03 10.10 -13.61
CA LYS A 97 7.10 9.28 -14.84
C LYS A 97 6.53 7.89 -14.61
N ILE A 98 6.87 7.28 -13.49
CA ILE A 98 6.55 5.90 -13.15
C ILE A 98 5.97 5.82 -11.74
N VAL A 99 4.98 4.94 -11.53
CA VAL A 99 4.54 4.51 -10.21
C VAL A 99 4.74 3.02 -10.03
N VAL A 100 5.44 2.62 -8.98
CA VAL A 100 5.59 1.22 -8.55
C VAL A 100 4.51 0.92 -7.51
N ILE A 101 3.66 -0.08 -7.76
CA ILE A 101 2.52 -0.44 -6.89
C ILE A 101 2.79 -1.80 -6.26
N LEU A 102 2.96 -1.84 -4.93
CA LEU A 102 3.11 -3.03 -4.12
C LEU A 102 2.05 -3.05 -3.01
N ALA A 103 0.97 -3.79 -3.21
CA ALA A 103 -0.24 -3.74 -2.39
C ALA A 103 -0.96 -5.10 -2.33
N GLY A 104 -1.81 -5.30 -1.30
CA GLY A 104 -2.72 -6.43 -1.19
C GLY A 104 -2.51 -7.32 0.04
N ILE A 105 -1.31 -7.37 0.63
CA ILE A 105 -1.04 -8.27 1.79
C ILE A 105 -1.88 -7.92 3.03
N ASN A 106 -2.09 -6.63 3.31
CA ASN A 106 -2.89 -6.17 4.43
C ASN A 106 -4.39 -6.35 4.20
N ASP A 107 -4.81 -6.36 2.94
CA ASP A 107 -6.18 -6.71 2.55
C ASP A 107 -6.45 -8.19 2.84
N ILE A 108 -5.53 -9.09 2.43
CA ILE A 108 -5.58 -10.53 2.75
C ILE A 108 -5.60 -10.75 4.26
N ALA A 109 -4.87 -9.93 5.03
CA ALA A 109 -4.86 -9.94 6.50
C ALA A 109 -6.14 -9.34 7.12
N GLU A 110 -7.07 -8.82 6.33
CA GLU A 110 -8.32 -8.17 6.77
C GLU A 110 -8.07 -7.00 7.76
N ASN A 111 -7.04 -6.18 7.52
CA ASN A 111 -6.69 -5.08 8.42
C ASN A 111 -7.79 -4.03 8.55
N THR A 112 -8.58 -3.83 7.50
CA THR A 112 -9.76 -2.94 7.49
C THR A 112 -11.09 -3.67 7.36
N GLY A 113 -11.08 -4.98 7.65
CA GLY A 113 -12.23 -5.87 7.52
C GLY A 113 -12.13 -6.81 6.33
N PRO A 114 -13.07 -7.77 6.22
CA PRO A 114 -13.09 -8.73 5.13
C PRO A 114 -13.25 -8.06 3.76
N ILE A 115 -12.47 -8.53 2.79
CA ILE A 115 -12.51 -8.09 1.40
C ILE A 115 -12.14 -9.29 0.50
N SER A 116 -12.78 -9.41 -0.66
CA SER A 116 -12.46 -10.47 -1.62
C SER A 116 -11.20 -10.15 -2.43
N LEU A 117 -10.54 -11.19 -2.96
CA LEU A 117 -9.38 -11.00 -3.85
C LEU A 117 -9.75 -10.22 -5.12
N ALA A 118 -10.97 -10.40 -5.62
CA ALA A 118 -11.47 -9.64 -6.76
C ALA A 118 -11.59 -8.14 -6.47
N GLU A 119 -12.06 -7.76 -5.26
CA GLU A 119 -12.12 -6.35 -4.85
C GLU A 119 -10.73 -5.77 -4.62
N ILE A 120 -9.78 -6.54 -4.07
CA ILE A 120 -8.37 -6.13 -3.95
C ILE A 120 -7.80 -5.82 -5.34
N ALA A 121 -7.96 -6.75 -6.28
CA ALA A 121 -7.52 -6.57 -7.66
C ALA A 121 -8.19 -5.36 -8.33
N ALA A 122 -9.49 -5.16 -8.14
CA ALA A 122 -10.22 -4.01 -8.68
C ALA A 122 -9.74 -2.65 -8.13
N ASN A 123 -9.36 -2.58 -6.85
CA ASN A 123 -8.75 -1.38 -6.28
C ASN A 123 -7.37 -1.09 -6.91
N ILE A 124 -6.56 -2.14 -7.12
CA ILE A 124 -5.25 -2.00 -7.79
C ILE A 124 -5.45 -1.60 -9.24
N GLU A 125 -6.40 -2.22 -9.95
CA GLU A 125 -6.76 -1.84 -11.32
C GLU A 125 -7.20 -0.37 -11.43
N SER A 126 -7.99 0.11 -10.47
CA SER A 126 -8.38 1.53 -10.41
C SER A 126 -7.16 2.45 -10.27
N MET A 127 -6.15 2.07 -9.46
CA MET A 127 -4.90 2.83 -9.37
C MET A 127 -4.11 2.79 -10.69
N VAL A 128 -4.07 1.65 -11.37
CA VAL A 128 -3.48 1.50 -12.71
C VAL A 128 -4.15 2.44 -13.72
N GLN A 129 -5.48 2.39 -13.79
CA GLN A 129 -6.26 3.24 -14.70
C GLN A 129 -6.08 4.73 -14.42
N LEU A 130 -6.04 5.13 -13.13
CA LEU A 130 -5.74 6.50 -12.73
C LEU A 130 -4.34 6.93 -13.16
N ALA A 131 -3.33 6.07 -13.02
CA ALA A 131 -1.97 6.36 -13.47
C ALA A 131 -1.94 6.57 -15.00
N LEU A 132 -2.45 5.61 -15.77
CA LEU A 132 -2.49 5.68 -17.24
C LEU A 132 -3.24 6.90 -17.75
N ALA A 133 -4.40 7.23 -17.17
CA ALA A 133 -5.20 8.40 -17.54
C ALA A 133 -4.48 9.74 -17.28
N ASN A 134 -3.43 9.73 -16.45
CA ASN A 134 -2.61 10.91 -16.13
C ASN A 134 -1.19 10.84 -16.73
N GLY A 135 -0.94 9.92 -17.68
CA GLY A 135 0.36 9.81 -18.35
C GLY A 135 1.47 9.23 -17.49
N VAL A 136 1.12 8.58 -16.37
CA VAL A 136 2.07 7.90 -15.47
C VAL A 136 2.16 6.42 -15.85
N VAL A 137 3.36 5.90 -16.01
CA VAL A 137 3.58 4.46 -16.32
C VAL A 137 3.49 3.64 -15.04
N PRO A 138 2.47 2.75 -14.88
CA PRO A 138 2.41 1.89 -13.71
C PRO A 138 3.29 0.65 -13.88
N VAL A 139 3.95 0.26 -12.79
CA VAL A 139 4.67 -1.01 -12.64
C VAL A 139 3.99 -1.78 -11.52
N LEU A 140 3.48 -2.98 -11.83
CA LEU A 140 2.87 -3.84 -10.84
C LEU A 140 3.91 -4.76 -10.22
N CYS A 141 3.84 -4.94 -8.90
CA CYS A 141 4.67 -5.90 -8.18
C CYS A 141 3.79 -7.05 -7.67
N SER A 142 4.35 -8.27 -7.68
CA SER A 142 3.73 -9.35 -6.91
C SER A 142 3.70 -9.01 -5.42
N VAL A 143 2.65 -9.42 -4.73
CA VAL A 143 2.65 -9.51 -3.27
C VAL A 143 3.74 -10.50 -2.86
N LEU A 144 4.53 -10.16 -1.84
CA LEU A 144 5.59 -11.02 -1.33
C LEU A 144 5.02 -12.31 -0.73
N PRO A 145 5.82 -13.40 -0.69
CA PRO A 145 5.40 -14.63 -0.02
C PRO A 145 5.06 -14.37 1.44
N ALA A 146 3.98 -14.97 1.92
CA ALA A 146 3.64 -15.03 3.34
C ALA A 146 2.82 -16.29 3.60
N ASN A 147 3.13 -17.03 4.66
CA ASN A 147 2.40 -18.22 5.07
C ASN A 147 1.73 -18.07 6.45
N SER A 148 1.90 -16.94 7.10
CA SER A 148 1.24 -16.61 8.36
C SER A 148 1.24 -15.11 8.62
N PHE A 149 0.28 -14.67 9.45
CA PHE A 149 0.23 -13.31 9.98
C PHE A 149 0.36 -13.37 11.50
N PRO A 150 1.46 -12.88 12.10
CA PRO A 150 1.62 -12.88 13.57
C PRO A 150 0.48 -12.18 14.31
N TRP A 151 -0.12 -11.15 13.71
CA TRP A 151 -1.24 -10.36 14.27
C TRP A 151 -2.64 -10.87 13.88
N ARG A 152 -2.73 -11.88 12.98
CA ARG A 152 -4.00 -12.46 12.48
C ARG A 152 -3.89 -13.96 12.28
N GLN A 153 -3.51 -14.70 13.31
CA GLN A 153 -3.21 -16.14 13.25
C GLN A 153 -4.33 -17.02 12.69
N ARG A 154 -5.59 -16.53 12.70
CA ARG A 154 -6.75 -17.24 12.12
C ARG A 154 -6.79 -17.21 10.58
N ILE A 155 -5.97 -16.38 9.93
CA ILE A 155 -5.94 -16.21 8.48
C ILE A 155 -4.69 -16.86 7.94
N ASP A 156 -4.86 -17.84 7.06
CA ASP A 156 -3.79 -18.40 6.25
C ASP A 156 -3.70 -17.62 4.95
N PRO A 157 -2.61 -16.90 4.68
CA PRO A 157 -2.44 -16.13 3.45
C PRO A 157 -1.95 -16.93 2.25
N THR A 158 -1.43 -18.14 2.48
CA THR A 158 -0.61 -18.90 1.55
C THR A 158 -1.19 -18.98 0.13
N GLU A 159 -2.40 -19.54 -0.02
CA GLU A 159 -3.04 -19.68 -1.33
C GLU A 159 -3.62 -18.35 -1.84
N LYS A 160 -4.08 -17.49 -0.93
CA LYS A 160 -4.63 -16.16 -1.29
C LYS A 160 -3.57 -15.27 -1.95
N VAL A 161 -2.32 -15.31 -1.47
CA VAL A 161 -1.20 -14.58 -2.08
C VAL A 161 -0.92 -15.08 -3.48
N VAL A 162 -0.88 -16.41 -3.68
CA VAL A 162 -0.66 -17.01 -5.00
C VAL A 162 -1.77 -16.63 -5.97
N GLU A 163 -3.04 -16.72 -5.54
CA GLU A 163 -4.20 -16.39 -6.37
C GLU A 163 -4.21 -14.89 -6.73
N LEU A 164 -3.99 -14.01 -5.77
CA LEU A 164 -3.91 -12.57 -6.03
C LEU A 164 -2.77 -12.25 -7.00
N ASN A 165 -1.61 -12.84 -6.84
CA ASN A 165 -0.48 -12.64 -7.76
C ASN A 165 -0.81 -13.11 -9.19
N GLY A 166 -1.58 -14.19 -9.34
CA GLY A 166 -2.12 -14.62 -10.63
C GLY A 166 -3.01 -13.56 -11.28
N MET A 167 -3.91 -12.93 -10.49
CA MET A 167 -4.77 -11.83 -10.95
C MET A 167 -3.94 -10.60 -11.36
N LEU A 168 -2.93 -10.21 -10.56
CA LEU A 168 -2.06 -9.07 -10.85
C LEU A 168 -1.20 -9.30 -12.11
N GLN A 169 -0.69 -10.52 -12.29
CA GLN A 169 0.04 -10.89 -13.51
C GLN A 169 -0.85 -10.84 -14.74
N GLN A 170 -2.09 -11.32 -14.62
CA GLN A 170 -3.07 -11.23 -15.73
C GLN A 170 -3.43 -9.77 -16.04
N MET A 171 -3.60 -8.93 -15.02
CA MET A 171 -3.83 -7.49 -15.17
C MET A 171 -2.65 -6.82 -15.89
N ALA A 172 -1.41 -7.13 -15.49
CA ALA A 172 -0.22 -6.61 -16.16
C ALA A 172 -0.20 -6.98 -17.66
N LYS A 173 -0.56 -8.22 -18.02
CA LYS A 173 -0.69 -8.65 -19.43
C LYS A 173 -1.79 -7.89 -20.16
N THR A 174 -2.96 -7.70 -19.53
CA THR A 174 -4.12 -7.04 -20.16
C THR A 174 -3.84 -5.57 -20.46
N TYR A 175 -3.12 -4.89 -19.59
CA TYR A 175 -2.77 -3.47 -19.74
C TYR A 175 -1.38 -3.26 -20.36
N GLU A 176 -0.68 -4.32 -20.77
CA GLU A 176 0.69 -4.29 -21.31
C GLU A 176 1.70 -3.59 -20.36
N LEU A 177 1.57 -3.88 -19.05
CA LEU A 177 2.40 -3.27 -18.01
C LEU A 177 3.62 -4.12 -17.67
N ALA A 178 4.65 -3.47 -17.21
CA ALA A 178 5.76 -4.14 -16.55
C ALA A 178 5.31 -4.76 -15.22
N TYR A 179 5.81 -5.98 -14.94
CA TYR A 179 5.51 -6.74 -13.74
C TYR A 179 6.80 -7.20 -13.06
N VAL A 180 6.93 -6.94 -11.76
CA VAL A 180 8.07 -7.37 -10.95
C VAL A 180 7.67 -8.57 -10.10
N ASP A 181 8.23 -9.73 -10.38
CA ASP A 181 7.95 -10.97 -9.66
C ASP A 181 8.88 -11.15 -8.46
N TYR A 182 8.58 -10.47 -7.37
CA TYR A 182 9.27 -10.68 -6.08
C TYR A 182 8.91 -12.03 -5.47
N TYR A 183 7.66 -12.50 -5.68
CA TYR A 183 7.18 -13.75 -5.08
C TYR A 183 8.08 -14.92 -5.46
N SER A 184 8.27 -15.16 -6.73
CA SER A 184 9.09 -16.28 -7.22
C SER A 184 10.55 -16.20 -6.76
N ALA A 185 11.10 -14.99 -6.62
CA ALA A 185 12.46 -14.81 -6.15
C ALA A 185 12.64 -15.04 -4.65
N MET A 186 11.58 -14.82 -3.84
CA MET A 186 11.69 -14.74 -2.37
C MET A 186 10.96 -15.87 -1.63
N VAL A 187 10.23 -16.74 -2.34
CA VAL A 187 9.42 -17.80 -1.75
C VAL A 187 10.28 -18.97 -1.25
N ASP A 188 9.92 -19.54 -0.10
CA ASP A 188 10.45 -20.80 0.42
C ASP A 188 9.60 -22.01 0.00
N ALA A 189 10.02 -23.21 0.45
CA ALA A 189 9.31 -24.46 0.16
C ALA A 189 7.92 -24.55 0.82
N GLN A 190 7.63 -23.73 1.83
CA GLN A 190 6.35 -23.64 2.54
C GLN A 190 5.49 -22.47 2.04
N LYS A 191 5.81 -21.90 0.87
CA LYS A 191 5.17 -20.72 0.29
C LYS A 191 5.22 -19.46 1.17
N GLY A 192 6.15 -19.41 2.13
CA GLY A 192 6.43 -18.29 3.01
C GLY A 192 7.59 -17.43 2.49
N LEU A 193 7.80 -16.29 3.14
CA LEU A 193 9.01 -15.50 2.95
C LEU A 193 10.21 -16.27 3.53
N ARG A 194 11.27 -16.40 2.75
CA ARG A 194 12.50 -17.03 3.23
C ARG A 194 13.00 -16.35 4.50
N SER A 195 13.27 -17.15 5.54
CA SER A 195 13.67 -16.66 6.86
C SER A 195 14.95 -15.81 6.85
N ASP A 196 15.86 -16.04 5.90
CA ASP A 196 17.08 -15.25 5.74
C ASP A 196 16.78 -13.81 5.28
N TRP A 197 15.62 -13.58 4.65
CA TRP A 197 15.23 -12.32 4.02
C TRP A 197 14.07 -11.59 4.71
N GLY A 198 13.52 -12.15 5.78
CA GLY A 198 12.48 -11.55 6.59
C GLY A 198 12.91 -11.35 8.04
N TYR A 199 12.45 -10.29 8.68
CA TYR A 199 12.52 -10.20 10.15
C TYR A 199 11.27 -10.77 10.82
N ASP A 200 10.22 -10.98 10.03
CA ASP A 200 9.03 -11.75 10.37
C ASP A 200 8.48 -12.45 9.10
N PRO A 201 7.39 -13.24 9.19
CA PRO A 201 6.85 -13.97 8.03
C PRO A 201 6.32 -13.11 6.88
N VAL A 202 6.29 -11.78 7.00
CA VAL A 202 5.67 -10.85 6.03
C VAL A 202 6.64 -9.77 5.56
N HIS A 203 7.50 -9.28 6.45
CA HIS A 203 8.30 -8.09 6.20
C HIS A 203 9.76 -8.44 5.89
N PRO A 204 10.29 -7.95 4.77
CA PRO A 204 11.70 -8.11 4.45
C PRO A 204 12.61 -7.43 5.47
N ASN A 205 13.74 -8.05 5.76
CA ASN A 205 14.89 -7.41 6.39
C ASN A 205 15.77 -6.73 5.32
N GLU A 206 16.90 -6.17 5.74
CA GLU A 206 17.85 -5.50 4.83
C GLU A 206 18.29 -6.40 3.67
N ALA A 207 18.61 -7.68 3.95
CA ALA A 207 18.97 -8.65 2.93
C ALA A 207 17.84 -8.95 1.96
N GLY A 208 16.58 -9.01 2.45
CA GLY A 208 15.40 -9.18 1.61
C GLY A 208 15.20 -8.00 0.65
N TYR A 209 15.35 -6.77 1.13
CA TYR A 209 15.29 -5.60 0.25
C TYR A 209 16.44 -5.58 -0.77
N ALA A 210 17.64 -6.00 -0.38
CA ALA A 210 18.76 -6.12 -1.32
C ALA A 210 18.51 -7.12 -2.45
N VAL A 211 17.64 -8.13 -2.24
CA VAL A 211 17.14 -9.03 -3.31
C VAL A 211 16.11 -8.34 -4.20
N MET A 212 15.24 -7.50 -3.63
CA MET A 212 14.18 -6.81 -4.37
C MET A 212 14.71 -5.72 -5.31
N GLU A 213 15.77 -5.01 -4.90
CA GLU A 213 16.33 -3.86 -5.62
C GLU A 213 16.75 -4.18 -7.06
N PRO A 214 17.61 -5.17 -7.34
CA PRO A 214 18.03 -5.48 -8.71
C PRO A 214 16.89 -5.97 -9.59
N LEU A 215 15.91 -6.68 -9.03
CA LEU A 215 14.72 -7.12 -9.76
C LEU A 215 13.91 -5.92 -10.27
N LEU A 216 13.67 -4.93 -9.42
CA LEU A 216 12.97 -3.71 -9.81
C LEU A 216 13.80 -2.88 -10.78
N LEU A 217 15.08 -2.64 -10.51
CA LEU A 217 15.93 -1.82 -11.37
C LEU A 217 16.03 -2.40 -12.78
N SER A 218 16.08 -3.73 -12.93
CA SER A 218 16.09 -4.39 -14.24
C SER A 218 14.84 -4.08 -15.06
N VAL A 219 13.69 -3.91 -14.40
CA VAL A 219 12.43 -3.51 -15.04
C VAL A 219 12.43 -2.02 -15.35
N LEU A 220 12.78 -1.16 -14.38
CA LEU A 220 12.76 0.29 -14.55
C LEU A 220 13.71 0.78 -15.65
N THR A 221 14.85 0.13 -15.86
CA THR A 221 15.83 0.50 -16.89
C THR A 221 15.29 0.33 -18.32
N ASN A 222 14.28 -0.52 -18.50
CA ASN A 222 13.67 -0.80 -19.80
C ASN A 222 12.41 0.06 -20.07
N LEU A 223 12.06 0.96 -19.14
CA LEU A 223 10.93 1.87 -19.28
C LEU A 223 11.35 3.27 -19.75
N PRO A 224 10.44 4.04 -20.37
CA PRO A 224 10.73 5.38 -20.92
C PRO A 224 11.11 6.43 -19.85
#